data_15bd1f51fc60694ce2ce09e7d857fd4b
#
_entry.id   15bd1f51fc60694ce2ce09e7d857fd4b
#
_cell.length_a   1.000
_cell.length_b   1.000
_cell.length_c   1.000
_cell.angle_alpha   90.00
_cell.angle_beta   90.00
_cell.angle_gamma   90.00
#
_symmetry.space_group_name_H-M   'P 1'
#
loop_
_entity.id
_entity.type
_entity.pdbx_description
1 polymer ?
#
loop_
_entity_poly.entity_id
_entity_poly.type
_entity_poly.pdbx_seq_one_letter_code
_entity_poly.pdbx_strand_id
1 'polypeptide(L)'
;MLIKNARDYEGRICDYLIADGKIRAIGTDLPEAGEVINAKGLTILPAFIDTHCHWRTPGFEYKEDIATGSAAAAAGGYTFVNLMPNTKPVRSEERRVGKECRSRWSPYH
;
A
#
# COMPACT_ATOMS: atom_id res chain seq x y z
N MET A 1 -1.37 4.10 -15.53
CA MET A 1 -0.64 2.84 -15.24
C MET A 1 -1.49 1.65 -15.66
N LEU A 2 -0.89 0.67 -16.28
CA LEU A 2 -1.53 -0.61 -16.61
C LEU A 2 -0.76 -1.76 -15.96
N ILE A 3 -1.46 -2.60 -15.21
CA ILE A 3 -0.93 -3.86 -14.69
C ILE A 3 -1.48 -4.97 -15.58
N LYS A 4 -0.59 -5.68 -16.28
CA LYS A 4 -0.96 -6.72 -17.25
C LYS A 4 -0.79 -8.11 -16.69
N ASN A 5 -1.67 -9.01 -17.09
CA ASN A 5 -1.55 -10.45 -16.87
C ASN A 5 -1.50 -10.85 -15.40
N ALA A 6 -2.16 -10.11 -14.52
CA ALA A 6 -2.25 -10.44 -13.12
C ALA A 6 -3.30 -11.54 -12.88
N ARG A 7 -2.97 -12.50 -12.04
CA ARG A 7 -3.90 -13.55 -11.63
C ARG A 7 -4.63 -13.11 -10.36
N ASP A 8 -5.96 -13.15 -10.36
CA ASP A 8 -6.74 -12.90 -9.15
C ASP A 8 -6.82 -14.14 -8.25
N TYR A 9 -7.44 -14.01 -7.08
CA TYR A 9 -7.58 -15.11 -6.12
C TYR A 9 -8.47 -16.26 -6.62
N GLU A 10 -9.26 -16.04 -7.67
CA GLU A 10 -10.08 -17.07 -8.33
C GLU A 10 -9.34 -17.73 -9.49
N GLY A 11 -8.11 -17.31 -9.78
CA GLY A 11 -7.28 -17.85 -10.85
C GLY A 11 -7.51 -17.21 -12.22
N ARG A 12 -8.32 -16.16 -12.32
CA ARG A 12 -8.53 -15.42 -13.57
C ARG A 12 -7.36 -14.50 -13.84
N ILE A 13 -6.95 -14.42 -15.09
CA ILE A 13 -5.87 -13.55 -15.55
C ILE A 13 -6.48 -12.34 -16.23
N CYS A 14 -6.25 -11.15 -15.68
CA CYS A 14 -6.79 -9.89 -16.16
C CYS A 14 -5.75 -8.78 -16.15
N ASP A 15 -6.05 -7.74 -16.92
CA ASP A 15 -5.34 -6.47 -16.86
C ASP A 15 -6.12 -5.48 -15.99
N TYR A 16 -5.38 -4.58 -15.33
CA TYR A 16 -5.95 -3.55 -14.44
C TYR A 16 -5.45 -2.18 -14.87
N LEU A 17 -6.35 -1.33 -15.34
CA LEU A 17 -6.04 0.06 -15.67
C LEU A 17 -6.23 0.92 -14.43
N ILE A 18 -5.17 1.65 -14.05
CA ILE A 18 -5.16 2.50 -12.87
C ILE A 18 -4.92 3.95 -13.29
N ALA A 19 -5.80 4.84 -12.86
CA ALA A 19 -5.67 6.28 -13.06
C ALA A 19 -6.19 7.03 -11.84
N ASP A 20 -5.52 8.11 -11.46
CA ASP A 20 -5.89 8.97 -10.33
C ASP A 20 -6.04 8.18 -9.01
N GLY A 21 -5.18 7.18 -8.79
CA GLY A 21 -5.21 6.33 -7.60
C GLY A 21 -6.39 5.37 -7.52
N LYS A 22 -7.09 5.13 -8.63
CA LYS A 22 -8.25 4.24 -8.70
C LYS A 22 -8.14 3.23 -9.83
N ILE A 23 -8.73 2.07 -9.63
CA ILE A 23 -8.92 1.09 -10.70
C ILE A 23 -10.03 1.59 -11.60
N ARG A 24 -9.71 1.87 -12.87
CA ARG A 24 -10.64 2.41 -13.87
C ARG A 24 -11.27 1.32 -14.72
N ALA A 25 -10.54 0.25 -14.99
CA ALA A 25 -11.03 -0.87 -15.79
C ALA A 25 -10.33 -2.15 -15.39
N ILE A 26 -11.04 -3.25 -15.49
CA ILE A 26 -10.52 -4.61 -15.32
C ILE A 26 -10.99 -5.40 -16.55
N GLY A 27 -10.09 -6.07 -17.24
CA GLY A 27 -10.44 -6.84 -18.42
C GLY A 27 -9.24 -7.54 -19.04
N THR A 28 -9.40 -7.98 -20.27
CA THR A 28 -8.33 -8.60 -21.05
C THR A 28 -7.93 -7.67 -22.19
N ASP A 29 -6.63 -7.68 -22.52
CA ASP A 29 -6.09 -6.87 -23.63
C ASP A 29 -6.45 -5.38 -23.55
N LEU A 30 -6.39 -4.81 -22.36
CA LEU A 30 -6.62 -3.37 -22.18
C LEU A 30 -5.50 -2.57 -22.87
N PRO A 31 -5.82 -1.39 -23.43
CA PRO A 31 -4.82 -0.57 -24.10
C PRO A 31 -3.77 -0.08 -23.09
N GLU A 32 -2.51 -0.11 -23.51
CA GLU A 32 -1.40 0.40 -22.71
C GLU A 32 -1.48 1.92 -22.59
N ALA A 33 -1.36 2.42 -21.37
CA ALA A 33 -1.36 3.84 -21.06
C ALA A 33 -0.40 4.13 -19.92
N GLY A 34 0.53 5.04 -20.14
CA GLY A 34 1.54 5.40 -19.14
C GLY A 34 2.47 4.25 -18.79
N GLU A 35 2.76 4.10 -17.51
CA GLU A 35 3.59 3.01 -17.01
C GLU A 35 2.88 1.65 -17.15
N VAL A 36 3.62 0.65 -17.62
CA VAL A 36 3.11 -0.72 -17.78
C VAL A 36 3.92 -1.66 -16.89
N ILE A 37 3.21 -2.43 -16.09
CA ILE A 37 3.79 -3.48 -15.24
C ILE A 37 3.28 -4.83 -15.76
N ASN A 38 4.18 -5.71 -16.17
CA ASN A 38 3.82 -7.08 -16.53
C ASN A 38 3.84 -7.94 -15.27
N ALA A 39 2.66 -8.32 -14.79
CA ALA A 39 2.47 -9.12 -13.59
C ALA A 39 2.31 -10.61 -13.89
N LYS A 40 2.80 -11.09 -15.05
CA LYS A 40 2.74 -12.50 -15.41
C LYS A 40 3.41 -13.37 -14.33
N GLY A 41 2.68 -14.36 -13.84
CA GLY A 41 3.13 -15.23 -12.75
C GLY A 41 2.90 -14.68 -11.34
N LEU A 42 2.39 -13.45 -11.23
CA LEU A 42 2.06 -12.82 -9.95
C LEU A 42 0.56 -12.86 -9.68
N THR A 43 0.20 -12.89 -8.41
CA THR A 43 -1.19 -12.83 -7.97
C THR A 43 -1.50 -11.43 -7.45
N ILE A 44 -2.61 -10.86 -7.89
CA ILE A 44 -3.13 -9.60 -7.38
C ILE A 44 -4.18 -9.88 -6.30
N LEU A 45 -4.09 -9.18 -5.19
CA LEU A 45 -4.98 -9.30 -4.05
C LEU A 45 -5.41 -7.91 -3.59
N PRO A 46 -6.55 -7.78 -2.89
CA PRO A 46 -6.81 -6.57 -2.12
C PRO A 46 -5.67 -6.30 -1.15
N ALA A 47 -5.34 -5.04 -0.96
CA ALA A 47 -4.29 -4.65 -0.01
C ALA A 47 -4.66 -5.08 1.41
N PHE A 48 -3.64 -5.36 2.22
CA PHE A 48 -3.83 -5.86 3.57
C PHE A 48 -4.14 -4.75 4.57
N ILE A 49 -4.81 -5.16 5.66
CA ILE A 49 -5.10 -4.31 6.82
C ILE A 49 -4.45 -4.97 8.03
N ASP A 50 -3.65 -4.20 8.78
CA ASP A 50 -3.07 -4.64 10.04
C ASP A 50 -3.87 -4.03 11.19
N THR A 51 -4.50 -4.86 11.99
CA THR A 51 -5.36 -4.44 13.08
C THR A 51 -4.62 -4.27 14.42
N HIS A 52 -3.33 -4.61 14.48
CA HIS A 52 -2.55 -4.54 15.71
C HIS A 52 -1.08 -4.26 15.40
N CYS A 53 -0.69 -3.00 15.43
CA CYS A 53 0.62 -2.54 15.01
C CYS A 53 1.18 -1.51 15.99
N HIS A 54 2.50 -1.46 16.12
CA HIS A 54 3.19 -0.57 17.03
C HIS A 54 4.15 0.36 16.28
N TRP A 55 3.70 1.56 15.98
CA TRP A 55 4.54 2.64 15.47
C TRP A 55 4.81 3.61 16.61
N ARG A 56 5.87 3.52 17.24
CA ARG A 56 6.25 4.06 18.56
C ARG A 56 6.30 5.59 18.67
N THR A 57 5.61 6.32 17.82
CA THR A 57 5.49 7.79 17.86
C THR A 57 4.14 8.20 18.48
N PRO A 58 4.10 9.08 19.48
CA PRO A 58 5.22 9.78 20.11
C PRO A 58 5.89 8.99 21.25
N GLY A 59 7.13 9.35 21.55
CA GLY A 59 7.83 8.98 22.76
C GLY A 59 8.88 7.87 22.62
N PHE A 60 8.73 6.99 21.64
CA PHE A 60 9.61 5.84 21.44
C PHE A 60 10.10 5.72 19.99
N GLU A 61 10.35 6.85 19.34
CA GLU A 61 10.73 6.94 17.93
C GLU A 61 12.02 6.20 17.61
N TYR A 62 12.88 5.99 18.59
CA TYR A 62 14.12 5.22 18.44
C TYR A 62 13.85 3.72 18.15
N LYS A 63 12.66 3.22 18.49
CA LYS A 63 12.24 1.84 18.17
C LYS A 63 11.58 1.76 16.81
N GLU A 64 10.65 2.68 16.55
CA GLU A 64 9.92 2.78 15.28
C GLU A 64 9.28 4.15 15.20
N ASP A 65 9.36 4.81 14.06
CA ASP A 65 8.64 6.05 13.78
C ASP A 65 7.58 5.87 12.69
N ILE A 66 6.78 6.91 12.45
CA ILE A 66 5.71 6.86 11.45
C ILE A 66 6.29 6.62 10.05
N ALA A 67 7.44 7.21 9.74
CA ALA A 67 8.04 7.09 8.41
C ALA A 67 8.57 5.68 8.15
N THR A 68 9.30 5.09 9.09
CA THR A 68 9.85 3.74 8.95
C THR A 68 8.76 2.68 9.00
N GLY A 69 7.78 2.84 9.90
CA GLY A 69 6.62 1.98 10.00
C GLY A 69 5.76 2.00 8.73
N SER A 70 5.49 3.19 8.18
CA SER A 70 4.75 3.34 6.92
C SER A 70 5.48 2.70 5.75
N ALA A 71 6.80 2.87 5.66
CA ALA A 71 7.60 2.28 4.59
C ALA A 71 7.57 0.75 4.65
N ALA A 72 7.71 0.18 5.85
CA ALA A 72 7.64 -1.27 6.05
C ALA A 72 6.25 -1.82 5.70
N ALA A 73 5.19 -1.14 6.14
CA ALA A 73 3.82 -1.54 5.84
C ALA A 73 3.52 -1.49 4.34
N ALA A 74 3.93 -0.42 3.66
CA ALA A 74 3.76 -0.29 2.21
C ALA A 74 4.52 -1.39 1.46
N ALA A 75 5.75 -1.70 1.86
CA ALA A 75 6.54 -2.77 1.27
C ALA A 75 5.90 -4.15 1.45
N GLY A 76 5.16 -4.36 2.54
CA GLY A 76 4.41 -5.58 2.82
C GLY A 76 3.03 -5.65 2.17
N GLY A 77 2.58 -4.60 1.48
CA GLY A 77 1.27 -4.57 0.83
C GLY A 77 0.12 -4.12 1.72
N TYR A 78 0.41 -3.48 2.85
CA TYR A 78 -0.61 -2.94 3.77
C TYR A 78 -1.01 -1.52 3.38
N THR A 79 -2.30 -1.23 3.36
CA THR A 79 -2.83 0.12 3.09
C THR A 79 -3.45 0.76 4.31
N PHE A 80 -3.70 0.01 5.35
CA PHE A 80 -4.36 0.46 6.56
C PHE A 80 -3.77 -0.23 7.79
N VAL A 81 -3.49 0.52 8.84
CA VAL A 81 -2.98 -0.01 10.10
C VAL A 81 -3.72 0.60 11.27
N ASN A 82 -3.94 -0.20 12.30
CA ASN A 82 -4.50 0.25 13.58
C ASN A 82 -3.40 0.25 14.63
N LEU A 83 -3.05 1.44 15.11
CA LEU A 83 -1.92 1.63 16.01
C LEU A 83 -2.31 1.41 17.47
N MET A 84 -1.49 0.64 18.16
CA MET A 84 -1.68 0.37 19.58
C MET A 84 -1.19 1.53 20.45
N PRO A 85 -1.80 1.75 21.63
CA PRO A 85 -1.61 2.95 22.43
C PRO A 85 -0.37 2.92 23.34
N ASN A 86 0.66 2.15 23.07
CA ASN A 86 1.86 2.09 23.89
C ASN A 86 2.90 3.17 23.49
N THR A 87 2.45 4.39 23.45
CA THR A 87 3.24 5.59 23.14
C THR A 87 3.27 6.52 24.35
N LYS A 88 4.07 7.58 24.30
CA LYS A 88 4.17 8.58 25.36
C LYS A 88 4.07 10.00 24.78
N PRO A 89 2.92 10.70 24.92
CA PRO A 89 1.69 10.28 25.59
C PRO A 89 0.98 9.12 24.88
N VAL A 90 0.10 8.43 25.61
CA VAL A 90 -0.68 7.30 25.08
C VAL A 90 -1.58 7.77 23.94
N ARG A 91 -1.45 7.12 22.76
CA ARG A 91 -2.27 7.39 21.58
C ARG A 91 -2.63 6.08 20.87
N SER A 92 -3.88 5.99 20.45
CA SER A 92 -4.34 4.94 19.53
C SER A 92 -4.97 5.63 18.34
N GLU A 93 -4.61 5.20 17.14
CA GLU A 93 -5.16 5.79 15.93
C GLU A 93 -5.15 4.82 14.75
N GLU A 94 -6.06 5.04 13.84
CA GLU A 94 -6.08 4.39 12.55
C GLU A 94 -5.27 5.22 11.55
N ARG A 95 -4.45 4.55 10.75
CA ARG A 95 -3.67 5.20 9.70
C ARG A 95 -3.81 4.52 8.37
N ARG A 96 -4.00 5.33 7.34
CA ARG A 96 -3.90 4.89 5.97
C ARG A 96 -2.43 4.94 5.55
N VAL A 97 -1.89 3.77 5.23
CA VAL A 97 -0.51 3.65 4.76
C VAL A 97 -0.33 4.34 3.40
N GLY A 98 0.81 4.95 3.20
CA GLY A 98 1.18 5.60 1.95
C GLY A 98 1.09 7.12 1.96
N LYS A 99 0.29 7.71 2.85
CA LYS A 99 0.20 9.17 2.95
C LYS A 99 1.52 9.78 3.44
N GLU A 100 2.09 9.21 4.50
CA GLU A 100 3.38 9.63 5.03
C GLU A 100 4.56 9.16 4.17
N CYS A 101 4.44 7.99 3.53
CA CYS A 101 5.45 7.51 2.59
C CYS A 101 5.60 8.46 1.39
N ARG A 102 4.52 9.00 0.87
CA ARG A 102 4.58 9.96 -0.25
C ARG A 102 5.38 11.20 0.10
N SER A 103 5.26 11.70 1.31
CA SER A 103 5.94 12.92 1.71
C SER A 103 7.45 12.78 1.86
N ARG A 104 7.96 11.57 2.02
CA ARG A 104 9.39 11.32 2.23
C ARG A 104 10.12 10.61 1.10
N TRP A 105 9.42 9.85 0.28
CA TRP A 105 10.06 8.91 -0.66
C TRP A 105 9.82 9.24 -2.12
N SER A 106 8.92 10.15 -2.43
CA SER A 106 8.71 10.54 -3.81
C SER A 106 9.53 11.78 -4.15
N PRO A 107 10.47 11.69 -5.09
CA PRO A 107 11.15 12.87 -5.62
C PRO A 107 10.23 13.76 -6.46
N TYR A 108 8.97 13.40 -6.62
CA TYR A 108 7.98 14.05 -7.48
C TYR A 108 6.80 14.63 -6.70
N HIS A 109 7.09 15.25 -5.61
CA HIS A 109 6.07 16.00 -4.86
C HIS A 109 6.02 17.43 -5.31
#